data_feb8c6a4294f6f68833f33e6cee48abf
#
_entry.id   feb8c6a4294f6f68833f33e6cee48abf
#
_cell.length_a   1.000
_cell.length_b   1.000
_cell.length_c   1.000
_cell.angle_alpha   90.00
_cell.angle_beta   90.00
_cell.angle_gamma   90.00
#
_symmetry.space_group_name_H-M   'P 1'
#
loop_
_entity.id
_entity.type
_entity.pdbx_description
1 polymer ?
#
loop_
_entity_poly.entity_id
_entity_poly.type
_entity_poly.pdbx_seq_one_letter_code
_entity_poly.pdbx_strand_id
1 'polypeptide(L)'
;MIMISLLETEKNQQHLHAHNLLRECLKAYGKEYKGEAELSIGEHGKPYLTAHPEIHFNLSHSSGIAVCLTAEHPCGVDCEKVRNYRENVVKRAFSAEEQAQIEAAAPSERDLLFFRLWTLKEAYVKAIGIGISYPLNEVSFRLDGNSIECSITGCRFRQYILRGGVYVVSSCILDENKKGGQL
;
A
#
# COMPACT_ATOMS: atom_id res chain seq x y z
N MET A 1 7.84 3.30 -10.40
CA MET A 1 8.71 4.11 -9.48
C MET A 1 8.01 4.27 -8.14
N ILE A 2 8.72 4.23 -7.02
CA ILE A 2 8.17 4.58 -5.70
C ILE A 2 8.92 5.78 -5.15
N MET A 3 8.18 6.75 -4.62
CA MET A 3 8.73 7.90 -3.89
C MET A 3 8.14 7.94 -2.48
N ILE A 4 9.00 8.17 -1.50
CA ILE A 4 8.63 8.20 -0.08
C ILE A 4 9.12 9.53 0.48
N SER A 5 8.25 10.24 1.18
CA SER A 5 8.58 11.45 1.94
C SER A 5 8.27 11.24 3.41
N LEU A 6 9.27 11.44 4.25
CA LEU A 6 9.09 11.52 5.70
C LEU A 6 8.86 12.99 6.07
N LEU A 7 7.77 13.24 6.76
CA LEU A 7 7.30 14.59 7.05
C LEU A 7 7.51 14.89 8.53
N GLU A 8 8.08 16.05 8.81
CA GLU A 8 8.16 16.59 10.17
C GLU A 8 6.91 17.45 10.53
N THR A 9 5.96 17.53 9.59
CA THR A 9 4.86 18.49 9.59
C THR A 9 3.50 17.90 9.97
N GLU A 10 2.57 18.82 10.26
CA GLU A 10 1.22 18.60 10.76
C GLU A 10 0.35 17.69 9.88
N LYS A 11 -0.60 16.99 10.51
CA LYS A 11 -1.54 16.04 9.89
C LYS A 11 -2.27 16.58 8.65
N ASN A 12 -2.47 17.89 8.53
CA ASN A 12 -3.28 18.51 7.48
C ASN A 12 -2.56 18.65 6.12
N GLN A 13 -1.25 18.39 6.05
CA GLN A 13 -0.47 18.55 4.81
C GLN A 13 -0.11 17.23 4.12
N GLN A 14 -0.42 16.09 4.73
CA GLN A 14 -0.02 14.77 4.21
C GLN A 14 -0.62 14.48 2.84
N HIS A 15 -1.88 14.84 2.63
CA HIS A 15 -2.56 14.68 1.35
C HIS A 15 -1.87 15.51 0.24
N LEU A 16 -1.61 16.78 0.52
CA LEU A 16 -0.89 17.67 -0.40
C LEU A 16 0.50 17.12 -0.74
N HIS A 17 1.22 16.60 0.26
CA HIS A 17 2.53 15.99 0.03
C HIS A 17 2.46 14.74 -0.85
N ALA A 18 1.44 13.89 -0.68
CA ALA A 18 1.24 12.74 -1.55
C ALA A 18 1.02 13.15 -3.02
N HIS A 19 0.23 14.21 -3.27
CA HIS A 19 0.04 14.76 -4.62
C HIS A 19 1.29 15.45 -5.17
N ASN A 20 2.11 16.07 -4.33
CA ASN A 20 3.41 16.59 -4.76
C ASN A 20 4.36 15.45 -5.17
N LEU A 21 4.35 14.32 -4.47
CA LEU A 21 5.10 13.13 -4.88
C LEU A 21 4.61 12.60 -6.23
N LEU A 22 3.29 12.59 -6.48
CA LEU A 22 2.74 12.21 -7.79
C LEU A 22 3.25 13.12 -8.90
N ARG A 23 3.28 14.42 -8.65
CA ARG A 23 3.86 15.40 -9.61
C ARG A 23 5.30 15.07 -9.95
N GLU A 24 6.12 14.79 -8.95
CA GLU A 24 7.53 14.43 -9.16
C GLU A 24 7.68 13.07 -9.88
N CYS A 25 6.84 12.08 -9.53
CA CYS A 25 6.82 10.81 -10.25
C CYS A 25 6.48 10.99 -11.73
N LEU A 26 5.47 11.81 -12.05
CA LEU A 26 5.02 12.02 -13.43
C LEU A 26 6.03 12.80 -14.27
N LYS A 27 6.82 13.69 -13.69
CA LYS A 27 7.95 14.32 -14.38
C LYS A 27 8.93 13.31 -14.98
N ALA A 28 9.16 12.18 -14.30
CA ALA A 28 10.04 11.12 -14.81
C ALA A 28 9.46 10.40 -16.04
N TYR A 29 8.15 10.51 -16.27
CA TYR A 29 7.49 10.07 -17.51
C TYR A 29 7.37 11.20 -18.55
N GLY A 30 7.98 12.37 -18.30
CA GLY A 30 7.82 13.56 -19.15
C GLY A 30 6.41 14.15 -19.13
N LYS A 31 5.65 13.93 -18.06
CA LYS A 31 4.28 14.39 -17.91
C LYS A 31 4.17 15.49 -16.85
N GLU A 32 3.30 16.47 -17.13
CA GLU A 32 2.90 17.47 -16.13
C GLU A 32 1.69 16.98 -15.35
N TYR A 33 1.62 17.38 -14.08
CA TYR A 33 0.46 17.17 -13.22
C TYR A 33 0.13 18.46 -12.48
N LYS A 34 -1.04 19.02 -12.75
CA LYS A 34 -1.49 20.33 -12.21
C LYS A 34 -2.33 20.18 -10.95
N GLY A 35 -2.85 18.98 -10.68
CA GLY A 35 -3.60 18.70 -9.46
C GLY A 35 -4.75 17.72 -9.66
N GLU A 36 -5.55 17.57 -8.62
CA GLU A 36 -6.62 16.57 -8.54
C GLU A 36 -7.69 16.69 -9.64
N ALA A 37 -7.87 17.88 -10.21
CA ALA A 37 -8.80 18.09 -11.33
C ALA A 37 -8.44 17.27 -12.60
N GLU A 38 -7.21 16.75 -12.69
CA GLU A 38 -6.77 15.87 -13.77
C GLU A 38 -7.02 14.39 -13.49
N LEU A 39 -7.60 14.07 -12.34
CA LEU A 39 -7.94 12.72 -11.94
C LEU A 39 -9.41 12.43 -12.20
N SER A 40 -9.67 11.24 -12.71
CA SER A 40 -10.99 10.62 -12.71
C SER A 40 -11.05 9.54 -11.64
N ILE A 41 -12.25 9.20 -11.20
CA ILE A 41 -12.48 8.19 -10.17
C ILE A 41 -13.07 6.94 -10.84
N GLY A 42 -12.45 5.80 -10.60
CA GLY A 42 -12.95 4.51 -11.05
C GLY A 42 -14.15 4.02 -10.24
N GLU A 43 -14.75 2.92 -10.67
CA GLU A 43 -15.98 2.35 -10.11
C GLU A 43 -15.95 2.16 -8.58
N HIS A 44 -14.79 1.76 -8.03
CA HIS A 44 -14.63 1.53 -6.59
C HIS A 44 -13.86 2.66 -5.88
N GLY A 45 -13.84 3.86 -6.47
CA GLY A 45 -13.25 5.03 -5.83
C GLY A 45 -11.73 5.19 -6.02
N LYS A 46 -11.06 4.30 -6.75
CA LYS A 46 -9.62 4.43 -7.05
C LYS A 46 -9.39 5.52 -8.09
N PRO A 47 -8.58 6.55 -7.81
CA PRO A 47 -8.28 7.59 -8.79
C PRO A 47 -7.34 7.08 -9.89
N TYR A 48 -7.50 7.64 -11.10
CA TYR A 48 -6.61 7.43 -12.23
C TYR A 48 -6.40 8.73 -13.03
N LEU A 49 -5.29 8.79 -13.79
CA LEU A 49 -4.97 9.93 -14.64
C LEU A 49 -5.85 9.91 -15.89
N THR A 50 -6.71 10.91 -16.08
CA THR A 50 -7.65 10.97 -17.19
C THR A 50 -6.93 11.04 -18.54
N ALA A 51 -5.86 11.85 -18.61
CA ALA A 51 -5.09 12.05 -19.85
C ALA A 51 -4.03 10.95 -20.08
N HIS A 52 -3.69 10.16 -19.07
CA HIS A 52 -2.60 9.17 -19.10
C HIS A 52 -3.01 7.87 -18.40
N PRO A 53 -4.06 7.17 -18.89
CA PRO A 53 -4.58 5.95 -18.28
C PRO A 53 -3.58 4.78 -18.30
N GLU A 54 -2.55 4.87 -19.16
CA GLU A 54 -1.44 3.90 -19.23
C GLU A 54 -0.48 3.99 -18.03
N ILE A 55 -0.49 5.09 -17.29
CA ILE A 55 0.33 5.28 -16.09
C ILE A 55 -0.54 5.01 -14.86
N HIS A 56 -0.38 3.85 -14.28
CA HIS A 56 -1.03 3.53 -13.02
C HIS A 56 -0.30 4.20 -11.86
N PHE A 57 -1.07 4.71 -10.90
CA PHE A 57 -0.51 5.26 -9.68
C PHE A 57 -1.35 4.90 -8.47
N ASN A 58 -0.74 5.02 -7.30
CA ASN A 58 -1.44 4.95 -6.03
C ASN A 58 -0.72 5.82 -4.99
N LEU A 59 -1.50 6.45 -4.13
CA LEU A 59 -1.04 7.30 -3.04
C LEU A 59 -1.41 6.70 -1.71
N SER A 60 -0.54 6.87 -0.72
CA SER A 60 -0.85 6.59 0.68
C SER A 60 -0.18 7.61 1.59
N HIS A 61 -0.78 7.89 2.71
CA HIS A 61 -0.18 8.71 3.76
C HIS A 61 -0.65 8.27 5.14
N SER A 62 0.23 8.40 6.10
CA SER A 62 -0.03 8.18 7.52
C SER A 62 0.71 9.24 8.32
N SER A 63 0.62 9.20 9.66
CA SER A 63 1.24 10.22 10.52
C SER A 63 2.75 10.33 10.26
N GLY A 64 3.19 11.41 9.63
CA GLY A 64 4.60 11.71 9.37
C GLY A 64 5.20 11.04 8.12
N ILE A 65 4.39 10.45 7.24
CA ILE A 65 4.84 9.83 6.00
C ILE A 65 3.82 10.03 4.87
N ALA A 66 4.30 10.25 3.66
CA ALA A 66 3.52 10.20 2.42
C ALA A 66 4.28 9.38 1.37
N VAL A 67 3.55 8.65 0.54
CA VAL A 67 4.11 7.75 -0.47
C VAL A 67 3.32 7.87 -1.76
N CYS A 68 4.03 7.84 -2.88
CA CYS A 68 3.49 7.68 -4.22
C CYS A 68 4.17 6.50 -4.91
N LEU A 69 3.38 5.65 -5.52
CA LEU A 69 3.81 4.59 -6.42
C LEU A 69 3.26 4.85 -7.81
N THR A 70 4.12 4.78 -8.84
CA THR A 70 3.72 4.78 -10.25
C THR A 70 4.26 3.52 -10.94
N ALA A 71 3.48 2.93 -11.83
CA ALA A 71 3.82 1.72 -12.56
C ALA A 71 3.11 1.66 -13.93
N GLU A 72 3.56 0.77 -14.81
CA GLU A 72 2.92 0.44 -16.09
C GLU A 72 1.72 -0.51 -15.92
N HIS A 73 1.59 -1.13 -14.76
CA HIS A 73 0.52 -2.07 -14.42
C HIS A 73 -0.25 -1.59 -13.18
N PRO A 74 -1.47 -2.08 -12.95
CA PRO A 74 -2.24 -1.75 -11.76
C PRO A 74 -1.39 -1.95 -10.50
N CYS A 75 -1.36 -0.94 -9.65
CA CYS A 75 -0.49 -0.92 -8.48
C CYS A 75 -1.20 -0.35 -7.26
N GLY A 76 -0.70 -0.71 -6.09
CA GLY A 76 -1.15 -0.19 -4.81
C GLY A 76 0.02 0.00 -3.86
N VAL A 77 -0.07 1.00 -3.01
CA VAL A 77 0.91 1.28 -1.97
C VAL A 77 0.19 1.60 -0.67
N ASP A 78 0.74 1.12 0.42
CA ASP A 78 0.31 1.53 1.74
C ASP A 78 1.48 1.88 2.64
N CYS A 79 1.28 2.83 3.55
CA CYS A 79 2.28 3.23 4.52
C CYS A 79 1.64 3.50 5.87
N GLU A 80 2.28 3.01 6.94
CA GLU A 80 1.81 3.19 8.30
C GLU A 80 2.95 3.55 9.25
N LYS A 81 2.62 4.39 10.23
CA LYS A 81 3.45 4.56 11.43
C LYS A 81 3.14 3.44 12.39
N VAL A 82 4.16 2.71 12.83
CA VAL A 82 4.03 1.62 13.80
C VAL A 82 3.58 2.20 15.15
N ARG A 83 2.57 1.59 15.73
CA ARG A 83 1.93 1.92 17.02
C ARG A 83 1.30 0.67 17.61
N ASN A 84 0.73 0.74 18.79
CA ASN A 84 0.01 -0.40 19.33
C ASN A 84 -1.13 -0.81 18.40
N TYR A 85 -1.12 -2.06 17.96
CA TYR A 85 -2.18 -2.62 17.12
C TYR A 85 -3.44 -2.94 17.93
N ARG A 86 -4.55 -3.20 17.24
CA ARG A 86 -5.82 -3.56 17.85
C ARG A 86 -6.16 -5.03 17.58
N GLU A 87 -6.33 -5.84 18.61
CA GLU A 87 -6.64 -7.27 18.49
C GLU A 87 -7.93 -7.56 17.69
N ASN A 88 -8.93 -6.70 17.80
CA ASN A 88 -10.17 -6.89 17.03
C ASN A 88 -9.94 -6.74 15.52
N VAL A 89 -8.93 -5.96 15.09
CA VAL A 89 -8.54 -5.88 13.68
C VAL A 89 -7.85 -7.17 13.24
N VAL A 90 -6.99 -7.75 14.10
CA VAL A 90 -6.34 -9.04 13.82
C VAL A 90 -7.39 -10.11 13.52
N LYS A 91 -8.36 -10.29 14.40
CA LYS A 91 -9.43 -11.30 14.26
C LYS A 91 -10.29 -11.13 12.99
N ARG A 92 -10.41 -9.91 12.49
CA ARG A 92 -11.30 -9.59 11.37
C ARG A 92 -10.59 -9.58 10.01
N ALA A 93 -9.33 -9.16 9.97
CA ALA A 93 -8.62 -8.87 8.74
C ALA A 93 -7.50 -9.87 8.41
N PHE A 94 -7.07 -10.68 9.37
CA PHE A 94 -5.94 -11.58 9.17
C PHE A 94 -6.38 -13.04 9.09
N SER A 95 -5.71 -13.81 8.23
CA SER A 95 -5.89 -15.26 8.14
C SER A 95 -5.43 -15.96 9.43
N ALA A 96 -5.82 -17.22 9.61
CA ALA A 96 -5.39 -18.00 10.76
C ALA A 96 -3.85 -18.12 10.86
N GLU A 97 -3.17 -18.26 9.70
CA GLU A 97 -1.71 -18.35 9.63
C GLU A 97 -1.03 -17.04 10.06
N GLU A 98 -1.60 -15.89 9.67
CA GLU A 98 -1.07 -14.58 10.05
C GLU A 98 -1.31 -14.28 11.53
N GLN A 99 -2.49 -14.66 12.06
CA GLN A 99 -2.76 -14.58 13.49
C GLN A 99 -1.76 -15.40 14.31
N ALA A 100 -1.46 -16.64 13.86
CA ALA A 100 -0.47 -17.48 14.49
C ALA A 100 0.95 -16.87 14.42
N GLN A 101 1.33 -16.21 13.31
CA GLN A 101 2.61 -15.50 13.20
C GLN A 101 2.70 -14.37 14.25
N ILE A 102 1.64 -13.58 14.43
CA ILE A 102 1.60 -12.47 15.40
C ILE A 102 1.67 -13.01 16.83
N GLU A 103 0.96 -14.08 17.13
CA GLU A 103 0.94 -14.70 18.45
C GLU A 103 2.31 -15.30 18.82
N ALA A 104 3.00 -15.94 17.86
CA ALA A 104 4.31 -16.55 18.05
C ALA A 104 5.44 -15.51 18.16
N ALA A 105 5.26 -14.28 17.70
CA ALA A 105 6.26 -13.23 17.77
C ALA A 105 6.48 -12.76 19.23
N ALA A 106 7.72 -12.33 19.53
CA ALA A 106 8.02 -11.69 20.79
C ALA A 106 7.13 -10.47 21.02
N PRO A 107 6.63 -10.20 22.24
CA PRO A 107 5.72 -9.08 22.50
C PRO A 107 6.19 -7.72 21.94
N SER A 108 7.50 -7.46 21.99
CA SER A 108 8.11 -6.23 21.46
C SER A 108 8.12 -6.13 19.94
N GLU A 109 7.88 -7.23 19.23
CA GLU A 109 7.91 -7.30 17.75
C GLU A 109 6.51 -7.35 17.14
N ARG A 110 5.48 -7.63 17.95
CA ARG A 110 4.10 -7.83 17.46
C ARG A 110 3.53 -6.63 16.75
N ASP A 111 3.75 -5.43 17.25
CA ASP A 111 3.29 -4.20 16.61
C ASP A 111 3.89 -4.04 15.22
N LEU A 112 5.21 -4.20 15.09
CA LEU A 112 5.88 -4.12 13.80
C LEU A 112 5.38 -5.20 12.85
N LEU A 113 5.27 -6.45 13.30
CA LEU A 113 4.79 -7.56 12.48
C LEU A 113 3.35 -7.34 12.01
N PHE A 114 2.47 -6.84 12.90
CA PHE A 114 1.10 -6.46 12.53
C PHE A 114 1.10 -5.44 11.39
N PHE A 115 1.86 -4.33 11.51
CA PHE A 115 1.88 -3.31 10.47
C PHE A 115 2.58 -3.76 9.18
N ARG A 116 3.51 -4.69 9.26
CA ARG A 116 4.07 -5.35 8.08
C ARG A 116 3.01 -6.12 7.30
N LEU A 117 2.25 -6.97 7.96
CA LEU A 117 1.18 -7.75 7.33
C LEU A 117 0.03 -6.84 6.85
N TRP A 118 -0.38 -5.87 7.68
CA TRP A 118 -1.44 -4.91 7.36
C TRP A 118 -1.16 -4.13 6.08
N THR A 119 0.02 -3.51 5.99
CA THR A 119 0.37 -2.69 4.82
C THR A 119 0.49 -3.52 3.53
N LEU A 120 0.87 -4.80 3.61
CA LEU A 120 0.86 -5.71 2.45
C LEU A 120 -0.57 -5.98 1.95
N LYS A 121 -1.50 -6.26 2.86
CA LYS A 121 -2.92 -6.45 2.53
C LYS A 121 -3.54 -5.19 1.92
N GLU A 122 -3.34 -4.04 2.54
CA GLU A 122 -3.83 -2.76 2.03
C GLU A 122 -3.22 -2.41 0.67
N ALA A 123 -1.91 -2.65 0.47
CA ALA A 123 -1.27 -2.45 -0.83
C ALA A 123 -1.89 -3.34 -1.91
N TYR A 124 -2.22 -4.60 -1.60
CA TYR A 124 -2.90 -5.50 -2.52
C TYR A 124 -4.30 -5.00 -2.88
N VAL A 125 -5.12 -4.68 -1.88
CA VAL A 125 -6.49 -4.18 -2.10
C VAL A 125 -6.50 -2.90 -2.92
N LYS A 126 -5.56 -1.99 -2.66
CA LYS A 126 -5.36 -0.78 -3.46
C LYS A 126 -4.90 -1.09 -4.89
N ALA A 127 -4.10 -2.15 -5.10
CA ALA A 127 -3.66 -2.57 -6.43
C ALA A 127 -4.84 -3.08 -7.27
N ILE A 128 -5.66 -3.98 -6.72
CA ILE A 128 -6.84 -4.52 -7.41
C ILE A 128 -7.98 -3.49 -7.53
N GLY A 129 -8.00 -2.46 -6.67
CA GLY A 129 -8.92 -1.33 -6.77
C GLY A 129 -10.34 -1.59 -6.30
N ILE A 130 -10.61 -2.68 -5.57
CA ILE A 130 -11.96 -3.04 -5.05
C ILE A 130 -12.29 -2.27 -3.75
N GLY A 131 -11.26 -1.75 -3.07
CA GLY A 131 -11.44 -1.00 -1.82
C GLY A 131 -11.84 -1.88 -0.64
N ILE A 132 -12.53 -1.28 0.32
CA ILE A 132 -12.88 -1.92 1.61
C ILE A 132 -13.84 -3.11 1.51
N SER A 133 -14.41 -3.37 0.36
CA SER A 133 -15.30 -4.51 0.12
C SER A 133 -14.54 -5.84 0.01
N TYR A 134 -13.22 -5.80 -0.16
CA TYR A 134 -12.40 -7.01 -0.25
C TYR A 134 -12.25 -7.67 1.13
N PRO A 135 -12.52 -8.99 1.26
CA PRO A 135 -12.31 -9.72 2.51
C PRO A 135 -10.83 -9.95 2.77
N LEU A 136 -10.21 -9.06 3.57
CA LEU A 136 -8.76 -9.05 3.82
C LEU A 136 -8.19 -10.39 4.32
N ASN A 137 -9.00 -11.21 4.99
CA ASN A 137 -8.59 -12.52 5.49
C ASN A 137 -8.45 -13.60 4.41
N GLU A 138 -8.88 -13.34 3.17
CA GLU A 138 -8.72 -14.27 2.04
C GLU A 138 -7.33 -14.18 1.39
N VAL A 139 -6.59 -13.09 1.60
CA VAL A 139 -5.18 -13.00 1.22
C VAL A 139 -4.31 -13.20 2.45
N SER A 140 -3.36 -14.12 2.41
CA SER A 140 -2.44 -14.34 3.52
C SER A 140 -0.98 -14.15 3.10
N PHE A 141 -0.21 -13.66 4.06
CA PHE A 141 1.22 -13.42 3.93
C PHE A 141 1.98 -14.18 5.02
N ARG A 142 3.09 -14.76 4.61
CA ARG A 142 4.08 -15.29 5.54
C ARG A 142 5.35 -14.47 5.41
N LEU A 143 5.84 -14.00 6.54
CA LEU A 143 7.05 -13.20 6.63
C LEU A 143 8.15 -13.99 7.33
N ASP A 144 9.32 -14.11 6.66
CA ASP A 144 10.52 -14.66 7.25
C ASP A 144 11.68 -13.69 6.98
N GLY A 145 12.09 -12.94 8.00
CA GLY A 145 13.01 -11.82 7.84
C GLY A 145 12.50 -10.81 6.81
N ASN A 146 13.18 -10.69 5.67
CA ASN A 146 12.80 -9.83 4.55
C ASN A 146 12.02 -10.59 3.44
N SER A 147 11.88 -11.90 3.56
CA SER A 147 11.11 -12.69 2.61
C SER A 147 9.62 -12.46 2.79
N ILE A 148 8.91 -12.34 1.68
CA ILE A 148 7.45 -12.17 1.63
C ILE A 148 6.89 -13.29 0.77
N GLU A 149 6.19 -14.23 1.40
CA GLU A 149 5.40 -15.23 0.71
C GLU A 149 3.93 -14.79 0.73
N CYS A 150 3.22 -14.98 -0.39
CA CYS A 150 1.82 -14.59 -0.52
C CYS A 150 1.00 -15.76 -1.06
N SER A 151 -0.21 -15.95 -0.54
CA SER A 151 -1.15 -16.96 -1.03
C SER A 151 -1.66 -16.69 -2.46
N ILE A 152 -1.48 -15.47 -2.96
CA ILE A 152 -1.94 -15.04 -4.28
C ILE A 152 -0.77 -14.95 -5.25
N THR A 153 -0.96 -15.46 -6.46
CA THR A 153 -0.03 -15.35 -7.60
C THR A 153 -0.37 -14.16 -8.50
N GLY A 154 0.55 -13.80 -9.41
CA GLY A 154 0.34 -12.72 -10.39
C GLY A 154 0.39 -11.33 -9.77
N CYS A 155 1.18 -11.17 -8.71
CA CYS A 155 1.48 -9.87 -8.12
C CYS A 155 2.87 -9.90 -7.48
N ARG A 156 3.52 -8.74 -7.49
CA ARG A 156 4.85 -8.53 -6.91
C ARG A 156 4.77 -7.57 -5.75
N PHE A 157 5.27 -7.99 -4.60
CA PHE A 157 5.31 -7.18 -3.39
C PHE A 157 6.73 -6.68 -3.10
N ARG A 158 6.82 -5.47 -2.54
CA ARG A 158 8.03 -4.94 -1.89
C ARG A 158 7.64 -4.26 -0.60
N GLN A 159 8.49 -4.37 0.40
CA GLN A 159 8.28 -3.75 1.70
C GLN A 159 9.54 -3.03 2.16
N TYR A 160 9.35 -1.88 2.76
CA TYR A 160 10.42 -1.04 3.32
C TYR A 160 10.10 -0.75 4.79
N ILE A 161 11.06 -1.05 5.64
CA ILE A 161 11.02 -0.73 7.08
C ILE A 161 11.94 0.47 7.29
N LEU A 162 11.38 1.60 7.73
CA LEU A 162 12.10 2.86 7.78
C LEU A 162 12.29 3.33 9.23
N ARG A 163 13.37 4.09 9.46
CA ARG A 163 13.72 4.65 10.79
C ARG A 163 13.70 3.58 11.89
N GLY A 164 14.34 2.43 11.65
CA GLY A 164 14.44 1.38 12.67
C GLY A 164 13.10 0.77 13.09
N GLY A 165 12.11 0.69 12.20
CA GLY A 165 10.80 0.10 12.49
C GLY A 165 9.71 1.10 12.85
N VAL A 166 9.99 2.41 12.78
CA VAL A 166 8.98 3.46 13.06
C VAL A 166 7.91 3.51 11.96
N TYR A 167 8.30 3.24 10.70
CA TYR A 167 7.37 3.24 9.56
C TYR A 167 7.52 1.97 8.73
N VAL A 168 6.41 1.50 8.20
CA VAL A 168 6.34 0.42 7.22
C VAL A 168 5.67 0.95 5.96
N VAL A 169 6.28 0.64 4.81
CA VAL A 169 5.71 0.93 3.48
C VAL A 169 5.68 -0.37 2.70
N SER A 170 4.53 -0.73 2.15
CA SER A 170 4.38 -1.89 1.26
C SER A 170 3.83 -1.47 -0.08
N SER A 171 4.31 -2.10 -1.14
CA SER A 171 3.82 -1.89 -2.50
C SER A 171 3.44 -3.23 -3.14
N CYS A 172 2.40 -3.19 -3.97
CA CYS A 172 1.93 -4.28 -4.81
C CYS A 172 1.82 -3.80 -6.25
N ILE A 173 2.35 -4.58 -7.19
CA ILE A 173 2.16 -4.37 -8.63
C ILE A 173 1.60 -5.66 -9.20
N LEU A 174 0.47 -5.59 -9.92
CA LEU A 174 -0.12 -6.74 -10.58
C LEU A 174 0.64 -7.06 -11.86
N ASP A 175 0.77 -8.35 -12.19
CA ASP A 175 1.35 -8.78 -13.46
C ASP A 175 0.34 -8.60 -14.61
N GLU A 176 0.82 -8.49 -15.86
CA GLU A 176 0.00 -8.19 -17.05
C GLU A 176 -1.23 -9.10 -17.25
N ASN A 177 -1.18 -10.33 -16.80
CA ASN A 177 -2.22 -11.34 -17.04
C ASN A 177 -3.40 -11.29 -16.06
N LYS A 178 -3.43 -10.36 -15.09
CA LYS A 178 -4.58 -10.15 -14.18
C LYS A 178 -5.45 -8.95 -14.56
N LYS A 179 -5.78 -8.81 -15.85
CA LYS A 179 -6.94 -8.01 -16.25
C LYS A 179 -8.19 -8.85 -15.99
N GLY A 180 -8.91 -8.53 -14.90
CA GLY A 180 -10.30 -8.96 -14.74
C GLY A 180 -10.52 -10.48 -14.65
N GLY A 181 -9.73 -11.19 -13.88
CA GLY A 181 -10.05 -12.58 -13.52
C GLY A 181 -11.22 -12.58 -12.53
N GLN A 182 -12.34 -13.13 -12.96
CA GLN A 182 -13.51 -13.47 -12.18
C GLN A 182 -13.11 -14.01 -10.79
N LEU A 183 -13.64 -13.38 -9.74
CA LEU A 183 -13.87 -14.01 -8.45
C LEU A 183 -15.14 -14.82 -8.54
#